data_8dea7888662b30583bfc6df57dcdb4e7
#
_entry.id   8dea7888662b30583bfc6df57dcdb4e7
#
_cell.length_a   1.000
_cell.length_b   1.000
_cell.length_c   1.000
_cell.angle_alpha   90.00
_cell.angle_beta   90.00
_cell.angle_gamma   90.00
#
_symmetry.space_group_name_H-M   'P 1'
#
loop_
_entity.id
_entity.type
_entity.pdbx_description
1 polymer ?
#
loop_
_entity_poly.entity_id
_entity_poly.type
_entity_poly.pdbx_seq_one_letter_code
_entity_poly.pdbx_strand_id
1 'polypeptide(L)'
;MARSLLDQGPGTPTQLAQRLALTSAAVRKSLSALAADGLVAGAERAPYGPAPLRGRGRPSQVFSLTASGHAALSQEYDGLAIEALRFLAHEHGRAGVARFAQGRADKLMVDIQPCGQAPVAALDQLAQMLTGAGYAASIESTTDGGQSVQLCQHHCPVVDAAAEFPELCEAETQALSVALGLHVTRLATLAKGDGVCTTVIPLVQRKALA
;
A
#
# COMPACT_ATOMS: atom_id res chain seq x y z
N MET A 1 -2.98 18.10 -0.47
CA MET A 1 -1.59 17.79 -0.01
C MET A 1 -1.55 16.44 0.70
N ALA A 2 -2.16 16.28 1.87
CA ALA A 2 -2.17 15.00 2.59
C ALA A 2 -2.73 13.84 1.75
N ARG A 3 -3.82 14.06 1.01
CA ARG A 3 -4.36 13.06 0.08
C ARG A 3 -3.38 12.63 -1.02
N SER A 4 -2.59 13.55 -1.57
CA SER A 4 -1.55 13.20 -2.55
C SER A 4 -0.42 12.37 -1.95
N LEU A 5 -0.07 12.62 -0.67
CA LEU A 5 0.88 11.76 0.06
C LEU A 5 0.31 10.39 0.35
N LEU A 6 -1.02 10.30 0.57
CA LEU A 6 -1.72 9.02 0.74
C LEU A 6 -1.71 8.21 -0.57
N ASP A 7 -2.19 8.83 -1.65
CA ASP A 7 -2.49 8.13 -2.90
C ASP A 7 -1.22 7.81 -3.72
N GLN A 8 -0.18 8.64 -3.62
CA GLN A 8 1.04 8.57 -4.46
C GLN A 8 2.34 8.40 -3.65
N GLY A 9 2.21 8.18 -2.34
CA GLY A 9 3.34 7.95 -1.45
C GLY A 9 4.18 9.21 -1.14
N PRO A 10 5.28 9.03 -0.39
CA PRO A 10 6.19 10.11 0.01
C PRO A 10 6.71 10.90 -1.17
N GLY A 11 7.02 12.18 -0.93
CA GLY A 11 7.54 13.04 -1.97
C GLY A 11 8.28 14.25 -1.45
N THR A 12 9.20 14.76 -2.26
CA THR A 12 9.87 16.06 -2.03
C THR A 12 8.88 17.18 -2.34
N PRO A 13 9.11 18.42 -1.82
CA PRO A 13 8.27 19.57 -2.16
C PRO A 13 8.18 19.83 -3.67
N THR A 14 9.23 19.54 -4.42
CA THR A 14 9.24 19.69 -5.89
C THR A 14 8.33 18.65 -6.57
N GLN A 15 8.42 17.38 -6.15
CA GLN A 15 7.55 16.33 -6.67
C GLN A 15 6.08 16.60 -6.35
N LEU A 16 5.78 17.03 -5.12
CA LEU A 16 4.42 17.39 -4.72
C LEU A 16 3.89 18.61 -5.47
N ALA A 17 4.76 19.59 -5.77
CA ALA A 17 4.39 20.73 -6.60
C ALA A 17 3.98 20.30 -8.02
N GLN A 18 4.73 19.38 -8.60
CA GLN A 18 4.40 18.78 -9.92
C GLN A 18 3.10 17.98 -9.88
N ARG A 19 2.95 17.07 -8.89
CA ARG A 19 1.75 16.24 -8.71
C ARG A 19 0.46 17.05 -8.59
N LEU A 20 0.55 18.19 -7.90
CA LEU A 20 -0.61 19.02 -7.55
C LEU A 20 -0.78 20.26 -8.44
N ALA A 21 0.11 20.47 -9.42
CA ALA A 21 0.16 21.68 -10.24
C ALA A 21 0.20 22.98 -9.40
N LEU A 22 0.97 22.96 -8.30
CA LEU A 22 1.13 24.08 -7.36
C LEU A 22 2.55 24.65 -7.41
N THR A 23 2.72 25.86 -6.88
CA THR A 23 4.05 26.43 -6.68
C THR A 23 4.76 25.75 -5.51
N SER A 24 6.10 25.62 -5.59
CA SER A 24 6.92 25.08 -4.49
C SER A 24 6.75 25.86 -3.17
N ALA A 25 6.46 27.16 -3.24
CA ALA A 25 6.20 27.98 -2.05
C ALA A 25 4.89 27.58 -1.37
N ALA A 26 3.80 27.41 -2.14
CA ALA A 26 2.51 26.97 -1.63
C ALA A 26 2.61 25.57 -1.00
N VAL A 27 3.34 24.66 -1.67
CA VAL A 27 3.57 23.30 -1.16
C VAL A 27 4.32 23.33 0.18
N ARG A 28 5.42 24.10 0.27
CA ARG A 28 6.18 24.21 1.53
C ARG A 28 5.33 24.76 2.66
N LYS A 29 4.52 25.79 2.41
CA LYS A 29 3.60 26.34 3.41
C LYS A 29 2.62 25.29 3.91
N SER A 30 1.99 24.53 3.01
CA SER A 30 1.05 23.47 3.37
C SER A 30 1.74 22.34 4.15
N LEU A 31 2.95 21.92 3.72
CA LEU A 31 3.72 20.90 4.43
C LEU A 31 4.13 21.35 5.83
N SER A 32 4.51 22.63 6.01
CA SER A 32 4.84 23.19 7.32
C SER A 32 3.62 23.17 8.25
N ALA A 33 2.44 23.52 7.76
CA ALA A 33 1.20 23.45 8.54
C ALA A 33 0.87 22.02 8.95
N LEU A 34 0.85 21.08 7.98
CA LEU A 34 0.58 19.67 8.26
C LEU A 34 1.62 19.03 9.20
N ALA A 35 2.87 19.48 9.14
CA ALA A 35 3.92 19.02 10.06
C ALA A 35 3.73 19.59 11.47
N ALA A 36 3.29 20.84 11.59
CA ALA A 36 2.95 21.44 12.87
C ALA A 36 1.77 20.71 13.55
N ASP A 37 0.80 20.25 12.75
CA ASP A 37 -0.33 19.43 13.21
C ASP A 37 0.05 17.96 13.45
N GLY A 38 1.30 17.57 13.20
CA GLY A 38 1.78 16.19 13.39
C GLY A 38 1.27 15.20 12.34
N LEU A 39 0.65 15.66 11.25
CA LEU A 39 0.05 14.80 10.23
C LEU A 39 1.04 14.34 9.17
N VAL A 40 2.14 15.07 8.96
CA VAL A 40 3.24 14.68 8.08
C VAL A 40 4.59 14.81 8.80
N ALA A 41 5.56 14.02 8.36
CA ALA A 41 6.95 14.12 8.82
C ALA A 41 7.88 14.25 7.63
N GLY A 42 8.92 15.09 7.78
CA GLY A 42 9.98 15.22 6.79
C GLY A 42 11.25 14.49 7.24
N ALA A 43 11.86 13.73 6.33
CA ALA A 43 13.10 12.99 6.57
C ALA A 43 14.07 13.16 5.38
N GLU A 44 15.35 12.84 5.57
CA GLU A 44 16.33 12.85 4.48
C GLU A 44 16.10 11.74 3.45
N ARG A 45 15.38 10.68 3.85
CA ARG A 45 14.99 9.55 3.00
C ARG A 45 13.53 9.21 3.19
N ALA A 46 12.92 8.68 2.14
CA ALA A 46 11.61 8.07 2.28
C ALA A 46 11.68 6.89 3.25
N PRO A 47 10.62 6.64 4.05
CA PRO A 47 10.59 5.53 4.99
C PRO A 47 10.61 4.15 4.28
N TYR A 48 10.34 4.12 2.98
CA TYR A 48 10.31 2.92 2.14
C TYR A 48 10.60 3.28 0.68
N GLY A 49 10.87 2.27 -0.15
CA GLY A 49 11.20 2.41 -1.56
C GLY A 49 12.71 2.51 -1.83
N PRO A 50 13.11 2.53 -3.11
CA PRO A 50 14.52 2.60 -3.49
C PRO A 50 15.15 3.91 -2.98
N ALA A 51 16.40 3.81 -2.51
CA ALA A 51 17.14 4.99 -2.10
C ALA A 51 17.36 5.91 -3.31
N PRO A 52 17.05 7.21 -3.22
CA PRO A 52 17.26 8.12 -4.32
C PRO A 52 18.76 8.17 -4.67
N LEU A 53 19.06 8.23 -5.98
CA LEU A 53 20.42 8.43 -6.46
C LEU A 53 20.98 9.75 -5.85
N ARG A 54 22.19 9.68 -5.29
CA ARG A 54 22.86 10.85 -4.71
C ARG A 54 23.18 11.87 -5.81
N GLY A 55 22.39 12.95 -5.85
CA GLY A 55 22.68 14.12 -6.65
C GLY A 55 23.67 15.08 -5.97
N ARG A 56 24.21 16.06 -6.71
CA ARG A 56 24.99 17.17 -6.14
C ARG A 56 24.05 18.11 -5.37
N GLY A 57 24.37 18.43 -4.11
CA GLY A 57 23.65 19.39 -3.28
C GLY A 57 23.15 18.78 -1.97
N ARG A 58 22.58 19.65 -1.09
CA ARG A 58 21.93 19.20 0.15
C ARG A 58 20.73 18.30 -0.20
N PRO A 59 20.60 17.12 0.41
CA PRO A 59 19.46 16.24 0.16
C PRO A 59 18.13 16.98 0.37
N SER A 60 17.22 16.84 -0.59
CA SER A 60 15.88 17.40 -0.45
C SER A 60 15.11 16.59 0.57
N GLN A 61 14.49 17.24 1.54
CA GLN A 61 13.65 16.57 2.54
C GLN A 61 12.47 15.89 1.84
N VAL A 62 12.21 14.64 2.18
CA VAL A 62 11.08 13.84 1.70
C VAL A 62 10.02 13.84 2.79
N PHE A 63 8.79 14.16 2.43
CA PHE A 63 7.65 14.18 3.33
C PHE A 63 6.80 12.93 3.16
N SER A 64 6.33 12.37 4.27
CA SER A 64 5.40 11.25 4.35
C SER A 64 4.31 11.53 5.38
N LEU A 65 3.19 10.83 5.29
CA LEU A 65 2.18 10.83 6.35
C LEU A 65 2.74 10.16 7.61
N THR A 66 2.36 10.68 8.76
CA THR A 66 2.53 10.03 10.06
C THR A 66 1.37 9.05 10.31
N ALA A 67 1.45 8.25 11.38
CA ALA A 67 0.32 7.45 11.84
C ALA A 67 -0.93 8.30 12.08
N SER A 68 -0.77 9.47 12.71
CA SER A 68 -1.85 10.45 12.92
C SER A 68 -2.39 10.99 11.60
N GLY A 69 -1.51 11.24 10.60
CA GLY A 69 -1.91 11.67 9.27
C GLY A 69 -2.73 10.63 8.52
N HIS A 70 -2.37 9.36 8.64
CA HIS A 70 -3.17 8.25 8.11
C HIS A 70 -4.53 8.17 8.80
N ALA A 71 -4.56 8.18 10.13
CA ALA A 71 -5.81 8.14 10.91
C ALA A 71 -6.75 9.31 10.59
N ALA A 72 -6.22 10.54 10.41
CA ALA A 72 -7.01 11.71 10.07
C ALA A 72 -7.66 11.64 8.66
N LEU A 73 -7.17 10.77 7.79
CA LEU A 73 -7.73 10.53 6.45
C LEU A 73 -8.65 9.30 6.40
N SER A 74 -8.73 8.53 7.50
CA SER A 74 -9.64 7.38 7.65
C SER A 74 -11.07 7.85 7.89
N GLN A 75 -12.05 7.04 7.49
CA GLN A 75 -13.47 7.34 7.69
C GLN A 75 -13.97 6.76 9.02
N GLU A 76 -15.01 7.37 9.60
CA GLU A 76 -15.63 6.98 10.89
C GLU A 76 -16.24 5.56 10.93
N TYR A 77 -16.32 4.87 9.77
CA TYR A 77 -16.88 3.52 9.67
C TYR A 77 -15.94 2.40 10.17
N ASP A 78 -14.67 2.71 10.45
CA ASP A 78 -13.69 1.69 10.85
C ASP A 78 -14.07 1.04 12.19
N GLY A 79 -14.54 1.81 13.15
CA GLY A 79 -15.03 1.29 14.44
C GLY A 79 -16.17 0.29 14.29
N LEU A 80 -17.18 0.62 13.49
CA LEU A 80 -18.32 -0.25 13.23
C LEU A 80 -17.89 -1.55 12.52
N ALA A 81 -16.96 -1.45 11.57
CA ALA A 81 -16.43 -2.63 10.87
C ALA A 81 -15.69 -3.57 11.82
N ILE A 82 -14.88 -3.03 12.73
CA ILE A 82 -14.15 -3.81 13.74
C ILE A 82 -15.13 -4.51 14.69
N GLU A 83 -16.15 -3.80 15.17
CA GLU A 83 -17.20 -4.39 16.04
C GLU A 83 -17.94 -5.52 15.33
N ALA A 84 -18.28 -5.35 14.05
CA ALA A 84 -18.92 -6.39 13.25
C ALA A 84 -18.02 -7.63 13.08
N LEU A 85 -16.71 -7.43 12.89
CA LEU A 85 -15.75 -8.54 12.80
C LEU A 85 -15.55 -9.25 14.15
N ARG A 86 -15.55 -8.49 15.26
CA ARG A 86 -15.53 -9.09 16.62
C ARG A 86 -16.77 -9.93 16.87
N PHE A 87 -17.94 -9.43 16.50
CA PHE A 87 -19.19 -10.20 16.57
C PHE A 87 -19.10 -11.48 15.73
N LEU A 88 -18.62 -11.38 14.48
CA LEU A 88 -18.44 -12.53 13.60
C LEU A 88 -17.46 -13.55 14.20
N ALA A 89 -16.36 -13.10 14.80
CA ALA A 89 -15.39 -13.95 15.48
C ALA A 89 -15.97 -14.64 16.72
N HIS A 90 -16.83 -13.95 17.46
CA HIS A 90 -17.53 -14.52 18.60
C HIS A 90 -18.51 -15.64 18.19
N GLU A 91 -19.35 -15.39 17.17
CA GLU A 91 -20.38 -16.33 16.73
C GLU A 91 -19.82 -17.53 15.92
N HIS A 92 -18.78 -17.29 15.12
CA HIS A 92 -18.30 -18.27 14.13
C HIS A 92 -16.80 -18.57 14.23
N GLY A 93 -16.14 -18.08 15.27
CA GLY A 93 -14.69 -18.21 15.46
C GLY A 93 -13.87 -17.49 14.38
N ARG A 94 -12.54 -17.57 14.50
CA ARG A 94 -11.59 -16.99 13.51
C ARG A 94 -11.82 -17.55 12.09
N ALA A 95 -12.28 -18.78 11.96
CA ALA A 95 -12.65 -19.37 10.67
C ALA A 95 -13.80 -18.62 9.97
N GLY A 96 -14.74 -18.03 10.72
CA GLY A 96 -15.78 -17.17 10.18
C GLY A 96 -15.21 -15.89 9.60
N VAL A 97 -14.28 -15.27 10.31
CA VAL A 97 -13.55 -14.06 9.83
C VAL A 97 -12.73 -14.39 8.59
N ALA A 98 -12.02 -15.53 8.56
CA ALA A 98 -11.23 -15.95 7.40
C ALA A 98 -12.11 -16.15 6.15
N ARG A 99 -13.30 -16.77 6.28
CA ARG A 99 -14.25 -16.91 5.15
C ARG A 99 -14.76 -15.55 4.66
N PHE A 100 -15.06 -14.63 5.56
CA PHE A 100 -15.44 -13.27 5.20
C PHE A 100 -14.31 -12.54 4.48
N ALA A 101 -13.09 -12.63 5.01
CA ALA A 101 -11.89 -12.02 4.45
C ALA A 101 -11.61 -12.54 3.04
N GLN A 102 -11.72 -13.86 2.83
CA GLN A 102 -11.56 -14.49 1.52
C GLN A 102 -12.60 -13.98 0.52
N GLY A 103 -13.88 -13.98 0.87
CA GLY A 103 -14.94 -13.49 -0.01
C GLY A 103 -14.80 -11.99 -0.35
N ARG A 104 -14.25 -11.18 0.57
CA ARG A 104 -13.91 -9.78 0.31
C ARG A 104 -12.73 -9.66 -0.66
N ALA A 105 -11.68 -10.42 -0.43
CA ALA A 105 -10.48 -10.41 -1.27
C ALA A 105 -10.77 -10.91 -2.69
N ASP A 106 -11.59 -11.95 -2.84
CA ASP A 106 -12.03 -12.49 -4.14
C ASP A 106 -12.78 -11.41 -4.95
N LYS A 107 -13.67 -10.65 -4.30
CA LYS A 107 -14.38 -9.53 -4.95
C LYS A 107 -13.42 -8.42 -5.38
N LEU A 108 -12.39 -8.14 -4.60
CA LEU A 108 -11.39 -7.14 -4.95
C LEU A 108 -10.59 -7.54 -6.19
N MET A 109 -10.40 -8.85 -6.41
CA MET A 109 -9.58 -9.40 -7.51
C MET A 109 -10.41 -9.85 -8.72
N VAL A 110 -11.74 -9.68 -8.72
CA VAL A 110 -12.65 -10.25 -9.73
C VAL A 110 -12.32 -9.82 -11.17
N ASP A 111 -11.83 -8.59 -11.34
CA ASP A 111 -11.52 -8.03 -12.66
C ASP A 111 -10.06 -8.28 -13.11
N ILE A 112 -9.27 -8.97 -12.28
CA ILE A 112 -7.91 -9.34 -12.66
C ILE A 112 -7.94 -10.62 -13.46
N GLN A 113 -7.51 -10.55 -14.72
CA GLN A 113 -7.35 -11.74 -15.55
C GLN A 113 -6.04 -12.46 -15.19
N PRO A 114 -6.08 -13.80 -15.00
CA PRO A 114 -4.87 -14.57 -14.72
C PRO A 114 -3.88 -14.41 -15.88
N CYS A 115 -2.76 -13.79 -15.62
CA CYS A 115 -1.66 -13.68 -16.55
C CYS A 115 -0.58 -14.68 -16.15
N GLY A 116 -0.55 -15.86 -16.72
CA GLY A 116 0.45 -16.89 -16.49
C GLY A 116 1.90 -16.47 -16.81
N GLN A 117 2.08 -15.31 -17.43
CA GLN A 117 3.27 -14.47 -17.48
C GLN A 117 2.77 -13.04 -17.36
N ALA A 118 2.89 -12.43 -16.19
CA ALA A 118 2.36 -11.09 -15.98
C ALA A 118 3.15 -10.07 -16.81
N PRO A 119 2.62 -9.57 -17.93
CA PRO A 119 3.23 -8.43 -18.59
C PRO A 119 3.20 -7.26 -17.61
N VAL A 120 4.21 -6.41 -17.62
CA VAL A 120 4.27 -5.20 -16.80
C VAL A 120 2.95 -4.40 -16.86
N ALA A 121 2.30 -4.35 -18.01
CA ALA A 121 1.00 -3.72 -18.19
C ALA A 121 -0.13 -4.28 -17.28
N ALA A 122 -0.13 -5.58 -17.00
CA ALA A 122 -1.11 -6.18 -16.07
C ALA A 122 -0.85 -5.81 -14.62
N LEU A 123 0.41 -5.60 -14.25
CA LEU A 123 0.79 -5.15 -12.91
C LEU A 123 0.42 -3.68 -12.69
N ASP A 124 0.59 -2.83 -13.71
CA ASP A 124 0.15 -1.43 -13.66
C ASP A 124 -1.38 -1.34 -13.54
N GLN A 125 -2.11 -2.20 -14.24
CA GLN A 125 -3.57 -2.28 -14.12
C GLN A 125 -3.99 -2.75 -12.73
N LEU A 126 -3.30 -3.73 -12.14
CA LEU A 126 -3.50 -4.16 -10.76
C LEU A 126 -3.30 -3.01 -9.77
N ALA A 127 -2.20 -2.26 -9.90
CA ALA A 127 -1.92 -1.11 -9.05
C ALA A 127 -2.99 -0.02 -9.18
N GLN A 128 -3.46 0.27 -10.40
CA GLN A 128 -4.55 1.23 -10.63
C GLN A 128 -5.87 0.78 -10.00
N MET A 129 -6.22 -0.49 -10.15
CA MET A 129 -7.43 -1.06 -9.55
C MET A 129 -7.38 -1.00 -8.01
N LEU A 130 -6.27 -1.42 -7.41
CA LEU A 130 -6.06 -1.34 -5.96
C LEU A 130 -6.10 0.12 -5.47
N THR A 131 -5.53 1.06 -6.25
CA THR A 131 -5.62 2.49 -5.93
C THR A 131 -7.06 2.99 -5.98
N GLY A 132 -7.85 2.56 -6.97
CA GLY A 132 -9.29 2.83 -7.05
C GLY A 132 -10.06 2.27 -5.86
N ALA A 133 -9.62 1.15 -5.30
CA ALA A 133 -10.17 0.53 -4.09
C ALA A 133 -9.61 1.14 -2.77
N GLY A 134 -8.78 2.18 -2.85
CA GLY A 134 -8.28 2.95 -1.70
C GLY A 134 -6.93 2.50 -1.14
N TYR A 135 -6.22 1.56 -1.79
CA TYR A 135 -4.93 1.05 -1.29
C TYR A 135 -3.72 1.93 -1.64
N ALA A 136 -3.88 2.93 -2.49
CA ALA A 136 -2.78 3.79 -2.95
C ALA A 136 -1.56 2.96 -3.41
N ALA A 137 -1.76 2.10 -4.41
CA ALA A 137 -0.80 1.10 -4.83
C ALA A 137 0.14 1.60 -5.93
N SER A 138 1.38 1.11 -5.91
CA SER A 138 2.39 1.30 -6.97
C SER A 138 3.18 0.02 -7.22
N ILE A 139 3.76 -0.09 -8.41
CA ILE A 139 4.71 -1.15 -8.75
C ILE A 139 6.11 -0.57 -8.74
N GLU A 140 7.00 -1.21 -7.99
CA GLU A 140 8.40 -0.82 -7.86
C GLU A 140 9.32 -1.93 -8.36
N SER A 141 10.39 -1.56 -9.07
CA SER A 141 11.40 -2.51 -9.51
C SER A 141 12.24 -2.98 -8.33
N THR A 142 12.58 -4.27 -8.30
CA THR A 142 13.55 -4.80 -7.34
C THR A 142 14.98 -4.69 -7.88
N THR A 143 15.96 -4.86 -7.00
CA THR A 143 17.39 -4.86 -7.35
C THR A 143 17.91 -6.22 -7.80
N ASP A 144 17.04 -7.19 -8.05
CA ASP A 144 17.37 -8.57 -8.38
C ASP A 144 17.60 -8.84 -9.87
N GLY A 145 17.86 -7.80 -10.66
CA GLY A 145 18.05 -7.92 -12.11
C GLY A 145 16.76 -8.08 -12.91
N GLY A 146 15.62 -7.66 -12.33
CA GLY A 146 14.32 -7.69 -13.01
C GLY A 146 13.61 -9.05 -12.92
N GLN A 147 13.98 -9.90 -11.97
CA GLN A 147 13.34 -11.21 -11.76
C GLN A 147 12.03 -11.09 -10.97
N SER A 148 11.86 -10.01 -10.24
CA SER A 148 10.63 -9.71 -9.51
C SER A 148 10.31 -8.22 -9.50
N VAL A 149 9.11 -7.89 -9.05
CA VAL A 149 8.68 -6.53 -8.72
C VAL A 149 8.08 -6.51 -7.32
N GLN A 150 7.96 -5.33 -6.76
CA GLN A 150 7.24 -5.10 -5.51
C GLN A 150 5.94 -4.35 -5.79
N LEU A 151 4.84 -4.92 -5.37
CA LEU A 151 3.59 -4.20 -5.19
C LEU A 151 3.65 -3.50 -3.83
N CYS A 152 3.69 -2.18 -3.86
CA CYS A 152 3.70 -1.32 -2.67
C CYS A 152 2.32 -0.70 -2.48
N GLN A 153 1.67 -0.93 -1.33
CA GLN A 153 0.40 -0.32 -0.96
C GLN A 153 0.67 0.70 0.15
N HIS A 154 0.56 1.98 -0.17
CA HIS A 154 0.90 3.11 0.73
C HIS A 154 -0.22 3.46 1.70
N HIS A 155 -1.40 2.93 1.49
CA HIS A 155 -2.55 3.00 2.37
C HIS A 155 -3.27 1.66 2.40
N CYS A 156 -3.86 1.33 3.54
CA CYS A 156 -4.77 0.21 3.68
C CYS A 156 -6.11 0.76 4.19
N PRO A 157 -7.20 0.66 3.42
CA PRO A 157 -8.50 1.18 3.83
C PRO A 157 -9.13 0.41 4.99
N VAL A 158 -8.50 -0.66 5.44
CA VAL A 158 -8.95 -1.51 6.55
C VAL A 158 -7.83 -1.78 7.55
N VAL A 159 -6.87 -0.86 7.67
CA VAL A 159 -5.65 -1.07 8.46
C VAL A 159 -5.96 -1.44 9.92
N ASP A 160 -6.89 -0.74 10.55
CA ASP A 160 -7.25 -0.96 11.96
C ASP A 160 -7.93 -2.32 12.15
N ALA A 161 -8.83 -2.69 11.23
CA ALA A 161 -9.44 -4.02 11.22
C ALA A 161 -8.40 -5.12 10.95
N ALA A 162 -7.46 -4.91 10.04
CA ALA A 162 -6.40 -5.86 9.70
C ALA A 162 -5.35 -6.02 10.82
N ALA A 163 -5.14 -5.00 11.65
CA ALA A 163 -4.29 -5.08 12.83
C ALA A 163 -4.85 -6.07 13.87
N GLU A 164 -6.16 -6.13 14.02
CA GLU A 164 -6.84 -7.07 14.93
C GLU A 164 -7.13 -8.43 14.25
N PHE A 165 -7.43 -8.41 12.94
CA PHE A 165 -7.81 -9.58 12.15
C PHE A 165 -6.84 -9.81 10.99
N PRO A 166 -5.66 -10.43 11.21
CA PRO A 166 -4.65 -10.68 10.20
C PRO A 166 -5.16 -11.54 9.03
N GLU A 167 -6.27 -12.26 9.20
CA GLU A 167 -6.95 -13.01 8.14
C GLU A 167 -7.30 -12.14 6.93
N LEU A 168 -7.51 -10.83 7.13
CA LEU A 168 -7.75 -9.88 6.04
C LEU A 168 -6.52 -9.75 5.13
N CYS A 169 -5.32 -9.64 5.72
CA CYS A 169 -4.06 -9.55 4.97
C CYS A 169 -3.70 -10.90 4.31
N GLU A 170 -3.95 -12.01 5.01
CA GLU A 170 -3.69 -13.36 4.51
C GLU A 170 -4.57 -13.67 3.28
N ALA A 171 -5.87 -13.40 3.38
CA ALA A 171 -6.81 -13.58 2.29
C ALA A 171 -6.49 -12.71 1.08
N GLU A 172 -6.11 -11.44 1.29
CA GLU A 172 -5.69 -10.55 0.21
C GLU A 172 -4.45 -11.09 -0.51
N THR A 173 -3.45 -11.57 0.24
CA THR A 173 -2.24 -12.16 -0.33
C THR A 173 -2.54 -13.44 -1.10
N GLN A 174 -3.42 -14.27 -0.59
CA GLN A 174 -3.86 -15.49 -1.27
C GLN A 174 -4.64 -15.16 -2.55
N ALA A 175 -5.56 -14.20 -2.51
CA ALA A 175 -6.34 -13.78 -3.67
C ALA A 175 -5.43 -13.18 -4.75
N LEU A 176 -4.42 -12.39 -4.39
CA LEU A 176 -3.37 -11.91 -5.31
C LEU A 176 -2.63 -13.06 -5.98
N SER A 177 -2.21 -14.08 -5.20
CA SER A 177 -1.54 -15.26 -5.76
C SER A 177 -2.42 -15.99 -6.78
N VAL A 178 -3.69 -16.17 -6.47
CA VAL A 178 -4.65 -16.84 -7.35
C VAL A 178 -4.91 -16.01 -8.62
N ALA A 179 -5.18 -14.71 -8.46
CA ALA A 179 -5.47 -13.80 -9.56
C ALA A 179 -4.29 -13.66 -10.54
N LEU A 180 -3.07 -13.64 -10.04
CA LEU A 180 -1.87 -13.55 -10.89
C LEU A 180 -1.41 -14.91 -11.44
N GLY A 181 -1.88 -16.02 -10.87
CA GLY A 181 -1.36 -17.36 -11.17
C GLY A 181 0.10 -17.54 -10.73
N LEU A 182 0.56 -16.78 -9.74
CA LEU A 182 1.92 -16.71 -9.25
C LEU A 182 1.95 -16.82 -7.73
N HIS A 183 2.99 -17.42 -7.17
CA HIS A 183 3.19 -17.35 -5.73
C HIS A 183 3.77 -15.99 -5.35
N VAL A 184 2.98 -15.17 -4.67
CA VAL A 184 3.44 -13.89 -4.16
C VAL A 184 3.82 -13.99 -2.68
N THR A 185 4.74 -13.13 -2.23
CA THR A 185 5.20 -13.13 -0.84
C THR A 185 5.01 -11.74 -0.23
N ARG A 186 4.19 -11.65 0.84
CA ARG A 186 4.01 -10.42 1.62
C ARG A 186 5.19 -10.27 2.59
N LEU A 187 5.96 -9.19 2.45
CA LEU A 187 7.13 -8.90 3.28
C LEU A 187 6.83 -7.98 4.47
N ALA A 188 5.95 -7.01 4.26
CA ALA A 188 5.63 -5.98 5.23
C ALA A 188 4.14 -5.62 5.17
N THR A 189 3.56 -5.17 6.28
CA THR A 189 2.16 -4.72 6.32
C THR A 189 1.98 -3.50 7.23
N LEU A 190 1.20 -2.53 6.77
CA LEU A 190 0.75 -1.39 7.58
C LEU A 190 0.08 -1.84 8.89
N ALA A 191 -0.67 -2.93 8.85
CA ALA A 191 -1.35 -3.50 10.00
C ALA A 191 -0.39 -4.00 11.11
N LYS A 192 0.88 -4.29 10.78
CA LYS A 192 1.93 -4.64 11.76
C LYS A 192 2.84 -3.47 12.13
N GLY A 193 2.52 -2.26 11.64
CA GLY A 193 3.27 -1.04 11.94
C GLY A 193 4.35 -0.69 10.92
N ASP A 194 4.45 -1.44 9.81
CA ASP A 194 5.35 -1.05 8.72
C ASP A 194 4.83 0.21 8.02
N GLY A 195 5.71 0.96 7.36
CA GLY A 195 5.34 2.20 6.64
C GLY A 195 4.60 1.98 5.32
N VAL A 196 4.54 0.73 4.83
CA VAL A 196 3.94 0.34 3.55
C VAL A 196 3.70 -1.17 3.56
N CYS A 197 2.60 -1.63 2.94
CA CYS A 197 2.46 -3.04 2.62
C CYS A 197 3.31 -3.36 1.39
N THR A 198 4.23 -4.32 1.49
CA THR A 198 5.10 -4.74 0.39
C THR A 198 4.86 -6.20 0.05
N THR A 199 4.54 -6.47 -1.21
CA THR A 199 4.34 -7.83 -1.73
C THR A 199 5.28 -8.05 -2.91
N VAL A 200 6.15 -9.06 -2.84
CA VAL A 200 7.01 -9.46 -3.94
C VAL A 200 6.22 -10.35 -4.91
N ILE A 201 6.27 -10.00 -6.19
CA ILE A 201 5.65 -10.71 -7.30
C ILE A 201 6.79 -11.19 -8.21
N PRO A 202 7.06 -12.51 -8.32
CA PRO A 202 8.07 -13.02 -9.23
C PRO A 202 7.59 -12.85 -10.69
N LEU A 203 8.46 -12.36 -11.57
CA LEU A 203 8.18 -12.22 -13.01
C LEU A 203 8.56 -13.48 -13.79
N VAL A 204 9.35 -14.35 -13.18
CA VAL A 204 9.79 -15.61 -13.77
C VAL A 204 9.20 -16.77 -12.96
N GLN A 205 8.45 -17.64 -13.62
CA GLN A 205 8.04 -18.89 -12.99
C GLN A 205 9.29 -19.74 -12.77
N ARG A 206 9.64 -19.99 -11.51
CA ARG A 206 10.59 -21.09 -11.21
C ARG A 206 9.92 -22.39 -11.67
N LYS A 207 10.47 -23.03 -12.71
CA LYS A 207 10.13 -24.42 -13.02
C LYS A 207 10.24 -25.22 -11.72
N ALA A 208 9.15 -25.85 -11.29
CA ALA A 208 9.22 -26.78 -10.18
C ALA A 208 10.29 -27.81 -10.50
N LEU A 209 11.29 -27.91 -9.64
CA LEU A 209 12.23 -29.02 -9.67
C LEU A 209 11.42 -30.29 -9.38
N ALA A 210 11.29 -31.13 -10.40
CA ALA A 210 10.68 -32.47 -10.32
C ALA A 210 11.55 -33.39 -9.46
#